data_a02ea2cc217c01fd6a66892f22ea8c51
#
_entry.id   a02ea2cc217c01fd6a66892f22ea8c51
#
_cell.length_a   1.000
_cell.length_b   1.000
_cell.length_c   1.000
_cell.angle_alpha   90.00
_cell.angle_beta   90.00
_cell.angle_gamma   90.00
#
_symmetry.space_group_name_H-M   'P 1'
#
loop_
_entity.id
_entity.type
_entity.pdbx_description
1 polymer ?
#
loop_
_entity_poly.entity_id
_entity_poly.type
_entity_poly.pdbx_seq_one_letter_code
_entity_poly.pdbx_strand_id
1 'polypeptide(L)'
;MNKKLLFSLLLAGTAFTGHADEARLLRFPATNGSDIVFSYAGDLYKAPLNGGEAQKLTSHIGYEMFARFSPDGKSIAFTGQYDGNTEVYLIPTDGGEPQRLTYTATNSRDDLGDRMGPNNIVMTWTPDGKNIVYRNRISDGFDGKLWSISKNGGMSEVIPLPEGGFCSYSPDGKKLAYNRVMREFRNWKYY
;
A
#
# COMPACT_ATOMS: atom_id res chain seq x y z
N MET A 1 26.88 31.44 65.00
CA MET A 1 26.69 30.02 64.74
C MET A 1 25.58 29.84 63.69
N ASN A 2 25.94 29.80 62.36
CA ASN A 2 25.02 29.81 61.26
C ASN A 2 24.86 28.39 60.71
N LYS A 3 23.70 27.79 60.92
CA LYS A 3 23.34 26.49 60.31
C LYS A 3 22.77 26.76 58.90
N LYS A 4 23.54 26.43 57.89
CA LYS A 4 23.06 26.35 56.51
C LYS A 4 22.27 25.06 56.32
N LEU A 5 20.97 25.17 56.15
CA LEU A 5 20.10 24.08 55.66
C LEU A 5 20.36 23.84 54.18
N LEU A 6 20.91 22.69 53.82
CA LEU A 6 20.93 22.23 52.44
C LEU A 6 19.56 21.55 52.16
N PHE A 7 18.77 22.16 51.30
CA PHE A 7 17.57 21.51 50.73
C PHE A 7 18.02 20.75 49.47
N SER A 8 18.12 19.42 49.55
CA SER A 8 18.30 18.57 48.40
C SER A 8 16.93 18.32 47.76
N LEU A 9 16.68 18.94 46.63
CA LEU A 9 15.48 18.73 45.80
C LEU A 9 15.69 17.43 45.03
N LEU A 10 15.07 16.32 45.50
CA LEU A 10 14.99 15.07 44.77
C LEU A 10 14.01 15.26 43.62
N LEU A 11 14.48 15.48 42.38
CA LEU A 11 13.65 15.42 41.18
C LEU A 11 13.33 13.93 40.90
N ALA A 12 12.20 13.45 41.37
CA ALA A 12 11.64 12.16 40.93
C ALA A 12 11.15 12.33 39.50
N GLY A 13 11.97 11.92 38.54
CA GLY A 13 11.57 11.79 37.15
C GLY A 13 10.51 10.69 37.03
N THR A 14 9.24 11.06 36.89
CA THR A 14 8.21 10.14 36.50
C THR A 14 8.47 9.77 35.04
N ALA A 15 9.01 8.58 34.79
CA ALA A 15 9.02 7.98 33.48
C ALA A 15 7.54 7.77 33.07
N PHE A 16 7.01 8.63 32.21
CA PHE A 16 5.78 8.35 31.52
C PHE A 16 6.03 7.16 30.60
N THR A 17 5.67 5.96 31.04
CA THR A 17 5.49 4.84 30.13
C THR A 17 4.23 5.15 29.34
N GLY A 18 4.38 5.81 28.21
CA GLY A 18 3.31 5.97 27.24
C GLY A 18 2.90 4.58 26.77
N HIS A 19 1.77 4.08 27.25
CA HIS A 19 1.10 2.99 26.58
C HIS A 19 0.60 3.56 25.28
N ALA A 20 1.20 3.13 24.17
CA ALA A 20 0.61 3.36 22.86
C ALA A 20 -0.70 2.59 22.83
N ASP A 21 -1.83 3.30 22.79
CA ASP A 21 -3.12 2.67 22.56
C ASP A 21 -3.08 1.94 21.23
N GLU A 22 -3.59 0.71 21.22
CA GLU A 22 -3.65 -0.15 20.04
C GLU A 22 -4.35 0.56 18.89
N ALA A 23 -3.64 0.88 17.82
CA ALA A 23 -4.19 1.50 16.62
C ALA A 23 -5.02 0.47 15.84
N ARG A 24 -6.33 0.42 16.08
CA ARG A 24 -7.27 -0.59 15.53
C ARG A 24 -7.65 -0.39 14.06
N LEU A 25 -7.09 0.60 13.36
CA LEU A 25 -7.50 0.99 12.00
C LEU A 25 -6.39 0.74 10.95
N LEU A 26 -5.48 -0.18 11.22
CA LEU A 26 -4.45 -0.58 10.26
C LEU A 26 -5.07 -1.37 9.11
N ARG A 27 -4.71 -1.02 7.86
CA ARG A 27 -5.26 -1.63 6.64
C ARG A 27 -4.16 -2.06 5.68
N PHE A 28 -4.48 -3.02 4.81
CA PHE A 28 -3.68 -3.46 3.69
C PHE A 28 -2.23 -3.85 4.04
N PRO A 29 -2.02 -4.70 5.06
CA PRO A 29 -0.68 -5.07 5.46
C PRO A 29 0.04 -5.89 4.40
N ALA A 30 1.34 -5.69 4.26
CA ALA A 30 2.24 -6.55 3.50
C ALA A 30 3.59 -6.66 4.21
N THR A 31 4.29 -7.76 4.03
CA THR A 31 5.59 -8.01 4.68
C THR A 31 6.62 -8.49 3.68
N ASN A 32 7.89 -8.18 3.95
CA ASN A 32 9.06 -8.74 3.26
C ASN A 32 9.79 -9.79 4.12
N GLY A 33 9.22 -10.15 5.30
CA GLY A 33 9.82 -11.09 6.25
C GLY A 33 10.58 -10.43 7.39
N SER A 34 11.03 -9.19 7.25
CA SER A 34 11.67 -8.38 8.32
C SER A 34 10.82 -7.21 8.76
N ASP A 35 10.13 -6.60 7.81
CA ASP A 35 9.27 -5.43 8.02
C ASP A 35 7.84 -5.70 7.60
N ILE A 36 6.92 -4.92 8.14
CA ILE A 36 5.54 -4.81 7.70
C ILE A 36 5.29 -3.38 7.21
N VAL A 37 4.64 -3.23 6.06
CA VAL A 37 4.07 -1.97 5.56
C VAL A 37 2.57 -2.03 5.65
N PHE A 38 1.93 -0.95 6.03
CA PHE A 38 0.48 -0.84 6.16
C PHE A 38 0.00 0.59 5.96
N SER A 39 -1.28 0.74 5.67
CA SER A 39 -1.93 2.06 5.62
C SER A 39 -2.58 2.40 6.95
N TYR A 40 -2.37 3.62 7.43
CA TYR A 40 -3.04 4.18 8.60
C TYR A 40 -3.36 5.66 8.36
N ALA A 41 -4.59 6.05 8.64
CA ALA A 41 -5.10 7.42 8.47
C ALA A 41 -4.85 8.03 7.07
N GLY A 42 -4.76 7.21 6.02
CA GLY A 42 -4.54 7.65 4.65
C GLY A 42 -3.11 7.49 4.15
N ASP A 43 -2.13 7.41 5.05
CA ASP A 43 -0.71 7.33 4.72
C ASP A 43 -0.12 5.92 4.89
N LEU A 44 1.07 5.69 4.31
CA LEU A 44 1.83 4.46 4.50
C LEU A 44 2.79 4.56 5.68
N TYR A 45 2.84 3.48 6.44
CA TYR A 45 3.75 3.29 7.56
C TYR A 45 4.51 1.97 7.40
N LYS A 46 5.74 1.94 7.89
CA LYS A 46 6.59 0.74 7.99
C LYS A 46 6.98 0.51 9.45
N ALA A 47 6.93 -0.73 9.89
CA ALA A 47 7.42 -1.13 11.21
C ALA A 47 8.18 -2.46 11.13
N PRO A 48 9.10 -2.76 12.06
CA PRO A 48 9.69 -4.08 12.17
C PRO A 48 8.63 -5.15 12.45
N LEU A 49 8.72 -6.31 11.80
CA LEU A 49 7.74 -7.39 11.95
C LEU A 49 7.66 -7.94 13.38
N ASN A 50 8.75 -7.87 14.13
CA ASN A 50 8.85 -8.31 15.54
C ASN A 50 8.43 -7.22 16.55
N GLY A 51 7.82 -6.14 16.07
CA GLY A 51 7.40 -5.00 16.89
C GLY A 51 8.42 -3.89 16.96
N GLY A 52 7.96 -2.72 17.39
CA GLY A 52 8.75 -1.50 17.47
C GLY A 52 7.97 -0.27 17.02
N GLU A 53 8.67 0.84 16.85
CA GLU A 53 8.07 2.10 16.40
C GLU A 53 7.82 2.07 14.88
N ALA A 54 6.64 2.52 14.48
CA ALA A 54 6.27 2.65 13.09
C ALA A 54 6.80 3.95 12.49
N GLN A 55 7.53 3.84 11.40
CA GLN A 55 8.00 4.98 10.60
C GLN A 55 6.95 5.37 9.57
N LYS A 56 6.56 6.63 9.53
CA LYS A 56 5.72 7.18 8.47
C LYS A 56 6.53 7.31 7.17
N LEU A 57 6.06 6.69 6.07
CA LEU A 57 6.75 6.71 4.78
C LEU A 57 6.24 7.80 3.85
N THR A 58 4.94 8.11 3.91
CA THR A 58 4.29 9.09 3.04
C THR A 58 3.54 10.13 3.88
N SER A 59 3.30 11.31 3.30
CA SER A 59 2.50 12.36 3.92
C SER A 59 1.84 13.18 2.83
N HIS A 60 0.66 12.76 2.40
CA HIS A 60 -0.13 13.45 1.37
C HIS A 60 -1.60 13.54 1.79
N ILE A 61 -2.34 14.49 1.21
CA ILE A 61 -3.77 14.66 1.49
C ILE A 61 -4.63 13.54 0.90
N GLY A 62 -4.15 12.88 -0.16
CA GLY A 62 -4.80 11.71 -0.76
C GLY A 62 -4.49 10.43 0.01
N TYR A 63 -5.11 9.33 -0.41
CA TYR A 63 -4.95 8.04 0.22
C TYR A 63 -3.85 7.20 -0.44
N GLU A 64 -3.07 6.49 0.38
CA GLU A 64 -2.15 5.47 -0.05
C GLU A 64 -2.59 4.10 0.47
N MET A 65 -2.59 3.09 -0.41
CA MET A 65 -3.11 1.78 -0.07
C MET A 65 -2.49 0.66 -0.92
N PHE A 66 -2.75 -0.58 -0.52
CA PHE A 66 -2.31 -1.78 -1.25
C PHE A 66 -0.80 -1.84 -1.49
N ALA A 67 -0.02 -1.40 -0.51
CA ALA A 67 1.44 -1.43 -0.59
C ALA A 67 1.98 -2.86 -0.73
N ARG A 68 3.03 -3.04 -1.53
CA ARG A 68 3.73 -4.32 -1.74
C ARG A 68 5.23 -4.08 -1.83
N PHE A 69 6.00 -4.79 -1.01
CA PHE A 69 7.45 -4.79 -1.13
C PHE A 69 7.89 -5.43 -2.44
N SER A 70 8.94 -4.88 -3.05
CA SER A 70 9.65 -5.55 -4.13
C SER A 70 10.34 -6.83 -3.63
N PRO A 71 10.61 -7.82 -4.49
CA PRO A 71 11.28 -9.06 -4.09
C PRO A 71 12.66 -8.85 -3.45
N ASP A 72 13.37 -7.80 -3.82
CA ASP A 72 14.66 -7.41 -3.24
C ASP A 72 14.53 -6.56 -1.95
N GLY A 73 13.31 -6.25 -1.53
CA GLY A 73 13.02 -5.46 -0.34
C GLY A 73 13.39 -3.98 -0.41
N LYS A 74 13.89 -3.48 -1.54
CA LYS A 74 14.42 -2.11 -1.66
C LYS A 74 13.37 -1.06 -2.00
N SER A 75 12.21 -1.49 -2.52
CA SER A 75 11.15 -0.60 -2.96
C SER A 75 9.78 -1.09 -2.50
N ILE A 76 8.84 -0.18 -2.43
CA ILE A 76 7.43 -0.45 -2.14
C ILE A 76 6.61 0.14 -3.28
N ALA A 77 5.82 -0.71 -3.96
CA ALA A 77 4.81 -0.27 -4.90
C ALA A 77 3.48 -0.11 -4.17
N PHE A 78 2.71 0.91 -4.48
CA PHE A 78 1.43 1.18 -3.84
C PHE A 78 0.46 1.91 -4.77
N THR A 79 -0.81 1.90 -4.41
CA THR A 79 -1.85 2.70 -5.05
C THR A 79 -1.97 4.01 -4.29
N GLY A 80 -1.73 5.14 -4.97
CA GLY A 80 -1.81 6.48 -4.39
C GLY A 80 -2.82 7.35 -5.11
N GLN A 81 -3.47 8.26 -4.37
CA GLN A 81 -4.44 9.23 -4.87
C GLN A 81 -3.89 10.64 -4.71
N TYR A 82 -2.93 11.04 -5.55
CA TYR A 82 -2.28 12.35 -5.40
C TYR A 82 -2.90 13.44 -6.27
N ASP A 83 -3.37 13.10 -7.46
CA ASP A 83 -3.91 14.05 -8.43
C ASP A 83 -5.40 13.83 -8.72
N GLY A 84 -6.16 13.37 -7.73
CA GLY A 84 -7.61 13.15 -7.84
C GLY A 84 -8.02 11.76 -8.35
N ASN A 85 -7.13 11.02 -9.00
CA ASN A 85 -7.32 9.62 -9.40
C ASN A 85 -6.29 8.71 -8.71
N THR A 86 -6.60 7.42 -8.68
CA THR A 86 -5.71 6.41 -8.10
C THR A 86 -4.76 5.88 -9.17
N GLU A 87 -3.46 5.88 -8.87
CA GLU A 87 -2.40 5.45 -9.76
C GLU A 87 -1.38 4.57 -9.04
N VAL A 88 -0.55 3.87 -9.81
CA VAL A 88 0.56 3.09 -9.26
C VAL A 88 1.74 4.01 -9.01
N TYR A 89 2.24 3.97 -7.79
CA TYR A 89 3.42 4.69 -7.32
C TYR A 89 4.49 3.73 -6.81
N LEU A 90 5.71 4.20 -6.81
CA LEU A 90 6.89 3.51 -6.29
C LEU A 90 7.61 4.43 -5.31
N ILE A 91 8.03 3.88 -4.15
CA ILE A 91 8.82 4.60 -3.15
C ILE A 91 9.95 3.70 -2.66
N PRO A 92 11.15 4.21 -2.32
CA PRO A 92 12.17 3.44 -1.61
C PRO A 92 11.64 2.92 -0.26
N THR A 93 12.08 1.75 0.17
CA THR A 93 11.64 1.13 1.44
C THR A 93 11.97 1.98 2.67
N ASP A 94 13.00 2.81 2.58
CA ASP A 94 13.40 3.74 3.67
C ASP A 94 12.74 5.12 3.57
N GLY A 95 11.76 5.26 2.66
CA GLY A 95 11.09 6.52 2.40
C GLY A 95 11.76 7.34 1.31
N GLY A 96 11.16 8.46 0.97
CA GLY A 96 11.61 9.37 -0.08
C GLY A 96 10.44 9.92 -0.90
N GLU A 97 10.72 10.48 -2.06
CA GLU A 97 9.70 11.02 -2.95
C GLU A 97 9.02 9.91 -3.77
N PRO A 98 7.69 9.77 -3.70
CA PRO A 98 6.97 8.80 -4.50
C PRO A 98 7.05 9.09 -6.00
N GLN A 99 7.44 8.10 -6.78
CA GLN A 99 7.47 8.16 -8.24
C GLN A 99 6.16 7.61 -8.81
N ARG A 100 5.43 8.41 -9.58
CA ARG A 100 4.25 7.95 -10.32
C ARG A 100 4.66 7.11 -11.52
N LEU A 101 4.04 5.95 -11.69
CA LEU A 101 4.32 5.01 -12.78
C LEU A 101 3.21 4.96 -13.83
N THR A 102 1.95 5.15 -13.43
CA THR A 102 0.79 5.10 -14.34
C THR A 102 0.11 6.45 -14.48
N TYR A 103 -0.48 6.69 -15.65
CA TYR A 103 -1.18 7.93 -16.00
C TYR A 103 -2.48 7.56 -16.71
N THR A 104 -3.46 7.15 -15.94
CA THR A 104 -4.71 6.62 -16.48
C THR A 104 -5.75 7.73 -16.58
N ALA A 105 -6.49 7.79 -17.68
CA ALA A 105 -7.61 8.69 -17.80
C ALA A 105 -8.72 8.30 -16.79
N THR A 106 -9.32 9.28 -16.13
CA THR A 106 -10.43 9.06 -15.21
C THR A 106 -11.77 9.23 -15.93
N ASN A 107 -12.70 8.34 -15.65
CA ASN A 107 -14.09 8.48 -16.08
C ASN A 107 -15.00 9.00 -14.96
N SER A 108 -14.51 9.89 -14.11
CA SER A 108 -15.20 10.44 -12.92
C SER A 108 -15.69 9.38 -11.91
N ARG A 109 -15.15 8.15 -11.94
CA ARG A 109 -15.56 7.02 -11.10
C ARG A 109 -14.43 6.47 -10.23
N ASP A 110 -13.39 7.25 -10.03
CA ASP A 110 -12.23 6.85 -9.21
C ASP A 110 -12.37 7.27 -7.73
N ASP A 111 -13.58 7.54 -7.30
CA ASP A 111 -13.85 7.78 -5.90
C ASP A 111 -13.55 6.52 -5.09
N LEU A 112 -12.74 6.65 -4.05
CA LEU A 112 -12.43 5.58 -3.11
C LEU A 112 -13.67 5.02 -2.42
N GLY A 113 -14.74 5.82 -2.33
CA GLY A 113 -16.03 5.43 -1.80
C GLY A 113 -16.91 4.65 -2.80
N ASP A 114 -16.50 4.52 -4.06
CA ASP A 114 -17.25 3.73 -5.04
C ASP A 114 -17.29 2.25 -4.64
N ARG A 115 -18.41 1.60 -4.88
CA ARG A 115 -18.63 0.16 -4.63
C ARG A 115 -17.59 -0.74 -5.30
N MET A 116 -16.99 -0.27 -6.36
CA MET A 116 -15.99 -1.01 -7.12
C MET A 116 -14.57 -0.83 -6.58
N GLY A 117 -14.39 0.05 -5.61
CA GLY A 117 -13.10 0.44 -5.06
C GLY A 117 -12.24 1.24 -6.06
N PRO A 118 -10.99 1.55 -5.71
CA PRO A 118 -10.12 2.36 -6.55
C PRO A 118 -9.70 1.64 -7.84
N ASN A 119 -9.25 2.40 -8.84
CA ASN A 119 -8.53 1.88 -10.00
C ASN A 119 -7.05 1.64 -9.66
N ASN A 120 -6.32 1.04 -10.60
CA ASN A 120 -4.88 0.84 -10.49
C ASN A 120 -4.44 0.23 -9.15
N ILE A 121 -5.20 -0.78 -8.67
CA ILE A 121 -4.89 -1.46 -7.41
C ILE A 121 -3.63 -2.31 -7.58
N VAL A 122 -2.56 -1.98 -6.83
CA VAL A 122 -1.35 -2.80 -6.81
C VAL A 122 -1.65 -4.17 -6.19
N MET A 123 -1.35 -5.22 -6.94
CA MET A 123 -1.59 -6.61 -6.54
C MET A 123 -0.32 -7.27 -6.05
N THR A 124 0.72 -7.29 -6.87
CA THR A 124 1.98 -7.97 -6.58
C THR A 124 3.10 -7.44 -7.48
N TRP A 125 4.31 -7.91 -7.25
CA TRP A 125 5.45 -7.77 -8.13
C TRP A 125 5.64 -9.03 -8.97
N THR A 126 6.26 -8.89 -10.15
CA THR A 126 6.81 -10.04 -10.85
C THR A 126 7.98 -10.63 -10.05
N PRO A 127 8.21 -11.95 -10.09
CA PRO A 127 9.25 -12.60 -9.28
C PRO A 127 10.67 -12.08 -9.52
N ASP A 128 10.94 -11.57 -10.72
CA ASP A 128 12.21 -10.95 -11.09
C ASP A 128 12.37 -9.50 -10.60
N GLY A 129 11.33 -8.95 -9.97
CA GLY A 129 11.31 -7.58 -9.44
C GLY A 129 11.38 -6.48 -10.48
N LYS A 130 11.12 -6.79 -11.75
CA LYS A 130 11.18 -5.79 -12.82
C LYS A 130 9.88 -5.06 -13.04
N ASN A 131 8.74 -5.73 -12.82
CA ASN A 131 7.42 -5.16 -13.07
C ASN A 131 6.51 -5.25 -11.84
N ILE A 132 5.59 -4.31 -11.78
CA ILE A 132 4.48 -4.28 -10.82
C ILE A 132 3.22 -4.74 -11.55
N VAL A 133 2.51 -5.71 -10.96
CA VAL A 133 1.21 -6.18 -11.44
C VAL A 133 0.12 -5.41 -10.70
N TYR A 134 -0.79 -4.81 -11.45
CA TYR A 134 -1.90 -4.05 -10.91
C TYR A 134 -3.21 -4.35 -11.66
N ARG A 135 -4.32 -4.08 -11.03
CA ARG A 135 -5.64 -4.21 -11.61
C ARG A 135 -6.15 -2.86 -12.06
N ASN A 136 -6.61 -2.78 -13.31
CA ASN A 136 -7.26 -1.60 -13.87
C ASN A 136 -8.60 -1.98 -14.47
N ARG A 137 -9.62 -1.12 -14.34
CA ARG A 137 -10.99 -1.33 -14.82
C ARG A 137 -11.39 -0.46 -16.01
N ILE A 138 -10.57 0.51 -16.38
CA ILE A 138 -10.96 1.55 -17.35
C ILE A 138 -11.13 0.99 -18.75
N SER A 139 -10.31 0.01 -19.13
CA SER A 139 -10.32 -0.52 -20.50
C SER A 139 -11.56 -1.32 -20.88
N ASP A 140 -12.26 -1.90 -19.90
CA ASP A 140 -13.36 -2.84 -20.14
C ASP A 140 -14.64 -2.55 -19.32
N GLY A 141 -14.79 -1.34 -18.86
CA GLY A 141 -15.96 -0.95 -18.07
C GLY A 141 -15.90 -1.50 -16.63
N PHE A 142 -16.66 -2.55 -16.32
CA PHE A 142 -16.76 -3.06 -14.94
C PHE A 142 -15.83 -4.23 -14.63
N ASP A 143 -15.23 -4.83 -15.64
CA ASP A 143 -14.44 -6.05 -15.51
C ASP A 143 -12.97 -5.66 -15.42
N GLY A 144 -12.38 -5.69 -14.23
CA GLY A 144 -10.96 -5.36 -14.05
C GLY A 144 -10.05 -6.37 -14.76
N LYS A 145 -9.03 -5.88 -15.46
CA LYS A 145 -7.93 -6.69 -16.00
C LYS A 145 -6.66 -6.50 -15.20
N LEU A 146 -5.81 -7.50 -15.25
CA LEU A 146 -4.46 -7.40 -14.73
C LEU A 146 -3.54 -6.80 -15.79
N TRP A 147 -2.75 -5.85 -15.36
CA TRP A 147 -1.76 -5.15 -16.14
C TRP A 147 -0.40 -5.24 -15.46
N SER A 148 0.66 -5.11 -16.22
CA SER A 148 2.01 -4.95 -15.69
C SER A 148 2.62 -3.63 -16.15
N ILE A 149 3.37 -2.99 -15.26
CA ILE A 149 4.16 -1.80 -15.53
C ILE A 149 5.59 -2.01 -15.04
N SER A 150 6.58 -1.57 -15.84
CA SER A 150 7.97 -1.60 -15.39
C SER A 150 8.18 -0.65 -14.19
N LYS A 151 9.01 -1.07 -13.22
CA LYS A 151 9.41 -0.21 -12.10
C LYS A 151 10.13 1.07 -12.55
N ASN A 152 10.63 1.09 -13.77
CA ASN A 152 11.26 2.26 -14.37
C ASN A 152 10.28 3.15 -15.16
N GLY A 153 8.98 2.82 -15.11
CA GLY A 153 7.94 3.50 -15.89
C GLY A 153 7.85 2.97 -17.33
N GLY A 154 7.13 3.70 -18.17
CA GLY A 154 6.88 3.36 -19.56
C GLY A 154 5.43 2.95 -19.84
N MET A 155 5.21 2.17 -20.89
CA MET A 155 3.88 1.70 -21.27
C MET A 155 3.50 0.47 -20.46
N SER A 156 2.26 0.45 -19.98
CA SER A 156 1.70 -0.75 -19.33
C SER A 156 1.28 -1.80 -20.35
N GLU A 157 1.44 -3.06 -20.00
CA GLU A 157 1.05 -4.21 -20.82
C GLU A 157 -0.05 -5.00 -20.13
N VAL A 158 -1.07 -5.42 -20.87
CA VAL A 158 -2.13 -6.27 -20.34
C VAL A 158 -1.59 -7.69 -20.15
N ILE A 159 -1.84 -8.28 -19.00
CA ILE A 159 -1.59 -9.70 -18.79
C ILE A 159 -2.72 -10.48 -19.48
N PRO A 160 -2.41 -11.45 -20.38
CA PRO A 160 -3.41 -12.12 -21.22
C PRO A 160 -4.24 -13.15 -20.41
N LEU A 161 -4.89 -12.66 -19.38
CA LEU A 161 -5.85 -13.38 -18.56
C LEU A 161 -7.24 -12.74 -18.78
N PRO A 162 -8.30 -13.52 -18.56
CA PRO A 162 -9.66 -12.97 -18.53
C PRO A 162 -9.78 -11.85 -17.47
N GLU A 163 -10.92 -11.69 -16.87
CA GLU A 163 -11.08 -10.75 -15.74
C GLU A 163 -10.16 -11.17 -14.58
N GLY A 164 -9.39 -10.24 -14.03
CA GLY A 164 -8.45 -10.48 -12.95
C GLY A 164 -8.79 -9.71 -11.68
N GLY A 165 -8.77 -10.42 -10.56
CA GLY A 165 -8.83 -9.84 -9.23
C GLY A 165 -7.48 -9.93 -8.51
N PHE A 166 -7.51 -10.30 -7.23
CA PHE A 166 -6.27 -10.52 -6.47
C PHE A 166 -5.44 -11.64 -7.07
N CYS A 167 -4.14 -11.46 -7.07
CA CYS A 167 -3.21 -12.45 -7.60
C CYS A 167 -1.93 -12.52 -6.76
N SER A 168 -1.26 -13.67 -6.87
CA SER A 168 0.03 -13.92 -6.22
C SER A 168 0.84 -14.92 -7.04
N TYR A 169 2.13 -14.67 -7.16
CA TYR A 169 3.06 -15.64 -7.74
C TYR A 169 3.43 -16.74 -6.75
N SER A 170 3.70 -17.95 -7.26
CA SER A 170 4.33 -18.99 -6.47
C SER A 170 5.76 -18.58 -6.08
N PRO A 171 6.32 -19.15 -4.99
CA PRO A 171 7.68 -18.80 -4.54
C PRO A 171 8.77 -19.05 -5.60
N ASP A 172 8.56 -20.02 -6.50
CA ASP A 172 9.45 -20.32 -7.62
C ASP A 172 9.21 -19.44 -8.86
N GLY A 173 8.23 -18.52 -8.78
CA GLY A 173 7.88 -17.59 -9.85
C GLY A 173 7.22 -18.20 -11.09
N LYS A 174 6.97 -19.51 -11.12
CA LYS A 174 6.51 -20.20 -12.33
C LYS A 174 5.00 -20.23 -12.51
N LYS A 175 4.25 -19.95 -11.44
CA LYS A 175 2.77 -19.98 -11.44
C LYS A 175 2.22 -18.70 -10.90
N LEU A 176 1.10 -18.25 -11.47
CA LEU A 176 0.30 -17.13 -10.97
C LEU A 176 -1.06 -17.68 -10.53
N ALA A 177 -1.33 -17.64 -9.24
CA ALA A 177 -2.68 -17.83 -8.72
C ALA A 177 -3.45 -16.52 -8.78
N TYR A 178 -4.67 -16.55 -9.29
CA TYR A 178 -5.52 -15.35 -9.33
C TYR A 178 -6.99 -15.72 -9.14
N ASN A 179 -7.81 -14.79 -8.62
CA ASN A 179 -9.23 -14.99 -8.61
C ASN A 179 -9.83 -14.38 -9.88
N ARG A 180 -10.53 -15.20 -10.65
CA ARG A 180 -11.33 -14.72 -11.78
C ARG A 180 -12.62 -14.10 -11.25
N VAL A 181 -12.89 -12.88 -11.65
CA VAL A 181 -14.12 -12.18 -11.32
C VAL A 181 -15.07 -12.33 -12.51
N MET A 182 -15.95 -13.33 -12.46
CA MET A 182 -16.90 -13.59 -13.56
C MET A 182 -18.16 -12.72 -13.39
N ARG A 183 -18.53 -12.03 -14.47
CA ARG A 183 -19.71 -11.17 -14.52
C ARG A 183 -21.01 -11.92 -14.28
N GLU A 184 -21.09 -13.14 -14.78
CA GLU A 184 -22.27 -14.00 -14.74
C GLU A 184 -22.76 -14.35 -13.34
N PHE A 185 -21.88 -14.31 -12.35
CA PHE A 185 -22.20 -14.58 -10.96
C PHE A 185 -22.45 -13.32 -10.12
N ARG A 186 -22.36 -12.13 -10.70
CA ARG A 186 -22.71 -10.87 -10.05
C ARG A 186 -24.19 -10.57 -10.25
N ASN A 187 -25.04 -11.12 -9.40
CA ASN A 187 -26.41 -10.65 -9.31
C ASN A 187 -26.41 -9.24 -8.70
N TRP A 188 -26.49 -8.25 -9.56
CA TRP A 188 -26.80 -6.89 -9.14
C TRP A 188 -28.24 -6.87 -8.71
N LYS A 189 -28.49 -6.94 -7.41
CA LYS A 189 -29.78 -6.60 -6.89
C LYS A 189 -29.92 -5.09 -6.98
N TYR A 190 -30.67 -4.64 -7.96
CA TYR A 190 -31.21 -3.29 -7.95
C TYR A 190 -32.27 -3.24 -6.86
N TYR A 191 -31.99 -2.49 -5.82
CA TYR A 191 -32.99 -2.04 -4.85
C TYR A 191 -33.01 -0.52 -4.87
#